data_933960c134b0694ea9ebc51b4593333c
#
_entry.id   933960c134b0694ea9ebc51b4593333c
#
_cell.length_a   1.000
_cell.length_b   1.000
_cell.length_c   1.000
_cell.angle_alpha   90.00
_cell.angle_beta   90.00
_cell.angle_gamma   90.00
#
_symmetry.space_group_name_H-M   'P 1'
#
loop_
_entity.id
_entity.type
_entity.pdbx_description
1 polymer ?
#
loop_
_entity_poly.entity_id
_entity_poly.type
_entity_poly.pdbx_seq_one_letter_code
_entity_poly.pdbx_strand_id
1 'polypeptide(L)'
;MTSSFKLLIITITLTFLTNVSFAQTENYEVYSIAFYNLENLFDTLDTPGKNDKDFLPNGSYKWTGKRYLEKQDRMASIVAKLGAELTKTAPTVVGFSEIENAAVLEDLIKQDALKKYNYGICHIESPDKRGVDVGLIYRKEFVDIKKVSARDLRIKETYAGDNWEFATRNQLIVEATLKGEDFAFLVNHWPSRRAKSPYREAAGTLNRSIIDSLRSDHPGLHCITMGDLNDDPTNKSVSKSLGAIGDAKKLSDKNYLYNPWYNMYKKGLGTLAYRDSWNLFDQIILTKELKLDKKDLFFYKAEICNFPELKNKEGRYKGYPFRTYSGGNYSGGYSDHFPVVIYLLKKI
;
A
#
# COMPACT_ATOMS: atom_id res chain seq x y z
N MET A 1 -68.65 -71.20 12.05
CA MET A 1 -67.36 -70.87 12.66
C MET A 1 -66.67 -69.88 11.74
N THR A 2 -66.84 -68.58 12.00
CA THR A 2 -66.24 -67.48 11.22
C THR A 2 -65.26 -66.69 12.12
N SER A 3 -63.99 -66.88 11.81
CA SER A 3 -62.88 -66.18 12.47
C SER A 3 -62.70 -64.82 11.83
N SER A 4 -62.93 -63.75 12.60
CA SER A 4 -62.69 -62.40 12.16
C SER A 4 -61.24 -62.00 12.44
N PHE A 5 -60.46 -61.72 11.38
CA PHE A 5 -59.11 -61.16 11.46
C PHE A 5 -59.21 -59.64 11.58
N LYS A 6 -58.84 -59.08 12.73
CA LYS A 6 -58.71 -57.63 12.93
C LYS A 6 -57.30 -57.19 12.45
N LEU A 7 -57.26 -56.41 11.38
CA LEU A 7 -56.05 -55.81 10.87
C LEU A 7 -55.73 -54.52 11.65
N LEU A 8 -54.66 -54.55 12.40
CA LEU A 8 -54.19 -53.38 13.16
C LEU A 8 -53.26 -52.54 12.26
N ILE A 9 -53.73 -51.39 11.77
CA ILE A 9 -52.94 -50.47 11.00
C ILE A 9 -52.20 -49.56 12.01
N ILE A 10 -50.87 -49.75 12.12
CA ILE A 10 -49.99 -48.87 12.88
C ILE A 10 -49.53 -47.75 11.92
N THR A 11 -50.05 -46.52 12.11
CA THR A 11 -49.64 -45.33 11.38
C THR A 11 -48.39 -44.77 12.08
N ILE A 12 -47.23 -44.98 11.48
CA ILE A 12 -45.97 -44.36 11.93
C ILE A 12 -45.93 -42.96 11.35
N THR A 13 -46.15 -41.93 12.19
CA THR A 13 -46.00 -40.53 11.84
C THR A 13 -44.50 -40.19 11.96
N LEU A 14 -43.81 -40.11 10.85
CA LEU A 14 -42.39 -39.69 10.79
C LEU A 14 -42.34 -38.15 10.85
N THR A 15 -42.09 -37.59 12.03
CA THR A 15 -41.85 -36.17 12.18
C THR A 15 -40.44 -35.83 11.70
N PHE A 16 -40.34 -35.28 10.51
CA PHE A 16 -39.11 -34.63 10.01
C PHE A 16 -38.89 -33.35 10.78
N LEU A 17 -38.07 -33.36 11.79
CA LEU A 17 -37.50 -32.14 12.40
C LEU A 17 -36.50 -31.56 11.40
N THR A 18 -36.91 -30.67 10.53
CA THR A 18 -36.02 -29.82 9.74
C THR A 18 -35.33 -28.88 10.69
N ASN A 19 -34.07 -29.20 11.03
CA ASN A 19 -33.15 -28.26 11.63
C ASN A 19 -32.88 -27.16 10.59
N VAL A 20 -33.65 -26.10 10.60
CA VAL A 20 -33.33 -24.86 9.87
C VAL A 20 -32.16 -24.23 10.62
N SER A 21 -30.95 -24.57 10.20
CA SER A 21 -29.73 -23.90 10.62
C SER A 21 -29.81 -22.47 10.04
N PHE A 22 -30.22 -21.49 10.82
CA PHE A 22 -30.03 -20.11 10.45
C PHE A 22 -28.53 -19.87 10.41
N ALA A 23 -27.95 -19.83 9.21
CA ALA A 23 -26.61 -19.32 9.02
C ALA A 23 -26.66 -17.86 9.51
N GLN A 24 -26.07 -17.61 10.68
CA GLN A 24 -25.93 -16.28 11.21
C GLN A 24 -25.01 -15.54 10.23
N THR A 25 -25.57 -14.66 9.41
CA THR A 25 -24.79 -13.81 8.50
C THR A 25 -23.97 -12.87 9.37
N GLU A 26 -22.68 -13.17 9.51
CA GLU A 26 -21.77 -12.27 10.19
C GLU A 26 -21.66 -10.98 9.38
N ASN A 27 -21.93 -9.85 10.00
CA ASN A 27 -21.77 -8.53 9.41
C ASN A 27 -20.38 -8.01 9.70
N TYR A 28 -19.76 -7.39 8.69
CA TYR A 28 -18.43 -6.82 8.78
C TYR A 28 -18.40 -5.39 8.27
N GLU A 29 -17.71 -4.52 9.01
CA GLU A 29 -17.18 -3.27 8.45
C GLU A 29 -15.91 -3.59 7.64
N VAL A 30 -15.72 -2.89 6.54
CA VAL A 30 -14.58 -3.08 5.63
C VAL A 30 -13.76 -1.81 5.56
N TYR A 31 -12.46 -1.91 5.81
CA TYR A 31 -11.49 -0.82 5.72
C TYR A 31 -10.45 -1.14 4.66
N SER A 32 -10.10 -0.17 3.81
CA SER A 32 -9.04 -0.34 2.82
C SER A 32 -7.83 0.50 3.14
N ILE A 33 -6.66 -0.14 3.07
CA ILE A 33 -5.35 0.49 3.18
C ILE A 33 -4.68 0.35 1.82
N ALA A 34 -4.27 1.46 1.21
CA ALA A 34 -3.71 1.49 -0.13
C ALA A 34 -2.29 2.07 -0.14
N PHE A 35 -1.55 1.76 -1.20
CA PHE A 35 -0.30 2.41 -1.53
C PHE A 35 -0.25 2.72 -3.03
N TYR A 36 0.29 3.90 -3.40
CA TYR A 36 0.46 4.31 -4.78
C TYR A 36 1.73 5.15 -4.98
N ASN A 37 2.62 4.74 -5.87
CA ASN A 37 3.68 5.57 -6.39
C ASN A 37 3.09 6.54 -7.42
N LEU A 38 3.26 7.86 -7.21
CA LEU A 38 2.61 8.89 -8.03
C LEU A 38 3.46 9.35 -9.22
N GLU A 39 4.57 8.69 -9.51
CA GLU A 39 5.49 9.01 -10.62
C GLU A 39 5.85 10.50 -10.65
N ASN A 40 6.70 10.95 -9.70
CA ASN A 40 7.22 12.31 -9.62
C ASN A 40 6.12 13.38 -9.59
N LEU A 41 5.25 13.34 -8.59
CA LEU A 41 4.25 14.38 -8.35
C LEU A 41 4.92 15.60 -7.70
N PHE A 42 5.48 16.46 -8.54
CA PHE A 42 6.04 17.77 -8.16
C PHE A 42 4.99 18.87 -8.32
N ASP A 43 5.16 19.94 -7.57
CA ASP A 43 4.48 21.20 -7.88
C ASP A 43 5.19 21.92 -9.05
N THR A 44 5.06 23.24 -9.17
CA THR A 44 5.66 23.99 -10.27
C THR A 44 6.65 25.04 -9.80
N LEU A 45 7.06 24.94 -8.53
CA LEU A 45 7.96 25.91 -7.86
C LEU A 45 9.34 25.30 -7.64
N ASP A 46 10.38 26.11 -7.78
CA ASP A 46 11.78 25.69 -7.52
C ASP A 46 12.00 25.56 -6.01
N THR A 47 12.33 24.36 -5.54
CA THR A 47 12.62 24.09 -4.13
C THR A 47 14.11 24.33 -3.86
N PRO A 48 14.47 25.34 -3.04
CA PRO A 48 15.87 25.65 -2.78
C PRO A 48 16.66 24.44 -2.27
N GLY A 49 17.79 24.14 -2.96
CA GLY A 49 18.69 23.05 -2.58
C GLY A 49 18.29 21.66 -3.09
N LYS A 50 17.20 21.55 -3.84
CA LYS A 50 16.77 20.29 -4.50
C LYS A 50 17.08 20.31 -5.99
N ASN A 51 17.13 19.13 -6.60
CA ASN A 51 17.37 18.93 -8.04
C ASN A 51 16.04 18.67 -8.76
N ASP A 52 15.09 19.56 -8.65
CA ASP A 52 13.72 19.48 -9.18
C ASP A 52 13.50 20.30 -10.45
N LYS A 53 14.52 21.01 -10.95
CA LYS A 53 14.44 21.95 -12.08
C LYS A 53 13.87 21.39 -13.36
N ASP A 54 13.95 20.07 -13.55
CA ASP A 54 13.34 19.40 -14.69
C ASP A 54 11.80 19.48 -14.64
N PHE A 55 11.23 19.57 -13.45
CA PHE A 55 9.80 19.67 -13.17
C PHE A 55 9.27 21.11 -13.03
N LEU A 56 10.00 22.08 -13.54
CA LEU A 56 9.52 23.48 -13.62
C LEU A 56 8.83 23.74 -14.97
N PRO A 57 8.01 24.79 -15.07
CA PRO A 57 7.37 25.19 -16.34
C PRO A 57 8.34 25.44 -17.50
N ASN A 58 9.53 25.92 -17.18
CA ASN A 58 10.64 26.12 -18.12
C ASN A 58 11.67 24.98 -18.13
N GLY A 59 11.50 23.96 -17.27
CA GLY A 59 12.37 22.80 -17.18
C GLY A 59 12.22 21.85 -18.37
N SER A 60 13.01 20.76 -18.39
CA SER A 60 13.07 19.80 -19.50
C SER A 60 11.71 19.11 -19.74
N TYR A 61 10.94 18.84 -18.70
CA TYR A 61 9.61 18.25 -18.80
C TYR A 61 8.50 19.26 -19.12
N LYS A 62 8.80 20.58 -19.14
CA LYS A 62 7.77 21.60 -19.35
C LYS A 62 6.58 21.42 -18.41
N TRP A 63 6.86 21.23 -17.12
CA TRP A 63 5.87 20.90 -16.09
C TRP A 63 5.06 22.13 -15.71
N THR A 64 4.07 22.47 -16.52
CA THR A 64 3.23 23.66 -16.34
C THR A 64 2.14 23.42 -15.29
N GLY A 65 1.58 24.50 -14.71
CA GLY A 65 0.46 24.44 -13.79
C GLY A 65 -0.75 23.69 -14.37
N LYS A 66 -0.98 23.77 -15.69
CA LYS A 66 -2.02 22.97 -16.35
C LYS A 66 -1.75 21.46 -16.23
N ARG A 67 -0.52 21.01 -16.53
CA ARG A 67 -0.15 19.59 -16.43
C ARG A 67 -0.20 19.09 -14.98
N TYR A 68 0.23 19.92 -14.04
CA TYR A 68 0.14 19.65 -12.61
C TYR A 68 -1.30 19.41 -12.17
N LEU A 69 -2.21 20.36 -12.48
CA LEU A 69 -3.63 20.25 -12.12
C LEU A 69 -4.32 19.04 -12.79
N GLU A 70 -4.01 18.78 -14.07
CA GLU A 70 -4.51 17.59 -14.77
C GLU A 70 -4.04 16.29 -14.10
N LYS A 71 -2.78 16.23 -13.64
CA LYS A 71 -2.26 15.07 -12.92
C LYS A 71 -2.91 14.93 -11.55
N GLN A 72 -3.06 16.02 -10.80
CA GLN A 72 -3.75 16.04 -9.51
C GLN A 72 -5.17 15.46 -9.62
N ASP A 73 -5.96 15.92 -10.57
CA ASP A 73 -7.33 15.43 -10.80
C ASP A 73 -7.36 13.93 -11.14
N ARG A 74 -6.47 13.49 -12.06
CA ARG A 74 -6.36 12.08 -12.42
C ARG A 74 -5.96 11.21 -11.23
N MET A 75 -4.94 11.61 -10.45
CA MET A 75 -4.50 10.88 -9.27
C MET A 75 -5.64 10.78 -8.25
N ALA A 76 -6.32 11.89 -7.97
CA ALA A 76 -7.45 11.91 -7.04
C ALA A 76 -8.57 10.98 -7.49
N SER A 77 -8.88 10.94 -8.78
CA SER A 77 -9.90 10.05 -9.34
C SER A 77 -9.58 8.56 -9.14
N ILE A 78 -8.30 8.18 -9.23
CA ILE A 78 -7.84 6.81 -8.97
C ILE A 78 -7.85 6.52 -7.48
N VAL A 79 -7.28 7.42 -6.66
CA VAL A 79 -7.25 7.25 -5.19
C VAL A 79 -8.65 7.03 -4.63
N ALA A 80 -9.65 7.77 -5.10
CA ALA A 80 -11.04 7.60 -4.66
C ALA A 80 -11.63 6.21 -4.97
N LYS A 81 -11.08 5.48 -5.96
CA LYS A 81 -11.54 4.15 -6.36
C LYS A 81 -10.82 3.00 -5.64
N LEU A 82 -9.67 3.29 -4.97
CA LEU A 82 -8.88 2.24 -4.33
C LEU A 82 -9.67 1.57 -3.21
N GLY A 83 -9.97 0.30 -3.39
CA GLY A 83 -10.77 -0.47 -2.43
C GLY A 83 -12.27 -0.21 -2.46
N ALA A 84 -12.79 0.70 -3.28
CA ALA A 84 -14.20 1.06 -3.32
C ALA A 84 -15.13 -0.07 -3.76
N GLU A 85 -14.61 -1.11 -4.41
CA GLU A 85 -15.40 -2.30 -4.77
C GLU A 85 -16.03 -2.96 -3.53
N LEU A 86 -15.27 -3.10 -2.44
CA LEU A 86 -15.75 -3.69 -1.18
C LEU A 86 -16.23 -2.63 -0.18
N THR A 87 -15.48 -1.55 -0.01
CA THR A 87 -15.81 -0.52 1.01
C THR A 87 -16.96 0.39 0.61
N LYS A 88 -17.29 0.46 -0.69
CA LYS A 88 -18.25 1.41 -1.29
C LYS A 88 -17.88 2.88 -1.05
N THR A 89 -16.65 3.16 -0.65
CA THR A 89 -16.13 4.50 -0.34
C THR A 89 -14.64 4.59 -0.68
N ALA A 90 -14.06 5.78 -0.60
CA ALA A 90 -12.63 5.99 -0.76
C ALA A 90 -11.83 5.33 0.38
N PRO A 91 -10.53 5.02 0.17
CA PRO A 91 -9.73 4.26 1.12
C PRO A 91 -9.58 4.97 2.47
N THR A 92 -9.40 4.16 3.53
CA THR A 92 -9.23 4.64 4.90
C THR A 92 -7.86 5.28 5.11
N VAL A 93 -6.81 4.65 4.58
CA VAL A 93 -5.42 5.13 4.62
C VAL A 93 -4.78 4.91 3.27
N VAL A 94 -3.99 5.88 2.79
CA VAL A 94 -3.20 5.74 1.57
C VAL A 94 -1.79 6.25 1.80
N GLY A 95 -0.80 5.37 1.62
CA GLY A 95 0.60 5.75 1.52
C GLY A 95 0.96 6.12 0.09
N PHE A 96 1.85 7.08 -0.05
CA PHE A 96 2.36 7.54 -1.34
C PHE A 96 3.88 7.55 -1.38
N SER A 97 4.42 7.38 -2.56
CA SER A 97 5.80 7.71 -2.89
C SER A 97 5.87 8.59 -4.13
N GLU A 98 7.03 9.19 -4.33
CA GLU A 98 7.30 10.14 -5.41
C GLU A 98 6.36 11.35 -5.38
N ILE A 99 6.14 11.87 -4.18
CA ILE A 99 5.60 13.20 -3.94
C ILE A 99 6.76 14.16 -3.64
N GLU A 100 6.59 15.44 -3.93
CA GLU A 100 7.60 16.43 -3.61
C GLU A 100 7.52 16.88 -2.16
N ASN A 101 6.35 17.30 -1.71
CA ASN A 101 6.16 17.94 -0.40
C ASN A 101 4.72 17.77 0.11
N ALA A 102 4.41 18.35 1.28
CA ALA A 102 3.06 18.32 1.85
C ALA A 102 2.02 19.06 0.98
N ALA A 103 2.42 20.14 0.30
CA ALA A 103 1.51 20.97 -0.48
C ALA A 103 0.89 20.18 -1.66
N VAL A 104 1.65 19.29 -2.31
CA VAL A 104 1.10 18.47 -3.39
C VAL A 104 0.05 17.47 -2.88
N LEU A 105 0.16 17.02 -1.62
CA LEU A 105 -0.88 16.19 -0.99
C LEU A 105 -2.09 17.02 -0.56
N GLU A 106 -1.87 18.27 -0.10
CA GLU A 106 -2.97 19.19 0.20
C GLU A 106 -3.80 19.48 -1.05
N ASP A 107 -3.14 19.70 -2.18
CA ASP A 107 -3.82 19.91 -3.45
C ASP A 107 -4.54 18.65 -3.93
N LEU A 108 -3.95 17.47 -3.69
CA LEU A 108 -4.58 16.19 -4.04
C LEU A 108 -5.91 15.97 -3.29
N ILE A 109 -5.92 16.18 -1.98
CA ILE A 109 -7.14 15.96 -1.19
C ILE A 109 -8.23 17.00 -1.43
N LYS A 110 -7.88 18.17 -2.00
CA LYS A 110 -8.83 19.23 -2.40
C LYS A 110 -9.52 18.94 -3.73
N GLN A 111 -9.03 17.98 -4.54
CA GLN A 111 -9.66 17.63 -5.82
C GLN A 111 -11.09 17.10 -5.62
N ASP A 112 -11.96 17.32 -6.59
CA ASP A 112 -13.40 16.99 -6.52
C ASP A 112 -13.68 15.55 -6.12
N ALA A 113 -12.85 14.60 -6.57
CA ALA A 113 -12.99 13.20 -6.24
C ALA A 113 -12.73 12.88 -4.76
N LEU A 114 -11.91 13.67 -4.04
CA LEU A 114 -11.46 13.40 -2.69
C LEU A 114 -11.98 14.38 -1.63
N LYS A 115 -12.27 15.64 -1.98
CA LYS A 115 -12.59 16.72 -1.03
C LYS A 115 -13.71 16.39 -0.02
N LYS A 116 -14.64 15.52 -0.37
CA LYS A 116 -15.77 15.12 0.49
C LYS A 116 -15.39 14.14 1.62
N TYR A 117 -14.18 13.55 1.57
CA TYR A 117 -13.79 12.47 2.48
C TYR A 117 -12.97 12.91 3.69
N ASN A 118 -12.80 14.22 3.90
CA ASN A 118 -12.13 14.80 5.05
C ASN A 118 -10.79 14.13 5.42
N TYR A 119 -9.88 14.04 4.42
CA TYR A 119 -8.57 13.48 4.65
C TYR A 119 -7.67 14.40 5.49
N GLY A 120 -6.87 13.80 6.38
CA GLY A 120 -5.67 14.40 6.97
C GLY A 120 -4.43 13.92 6.24
N ILE A 121 -3.30 14.61 6.48
CA ILE A 121 -2.01 14.37 5.84
C ILE A 121 -0.95 14.14 6.91
N CYS A 122 -0.05 13.18 6.66
CA CYS A 122 1.21 13.00 7.39
C CYS A 122 2.36 13.01 6.39
N HIS A 123 3.32 13.91 6.59
CA HIS A 123 4.51 14.06 5.77
C HIS A 123 5.67 14.58 6.63
N ILE A 124 6.87 14.15 6.33
CA ILE A 124 8.13 14.69 6.87
C ILE A 124 9.13 14.73 5.72
N GLU A 125 9.70 15.92 5.49
CA GLU A 125 10.72 16.16 4.48
C GLU A 125 11.90 15.20 4.64
N SER A 126 12.44 14.71 3.52
CA SER A 126 13.56 13.79 3.50
C SER A 126 14.85 14.44 2.96
N PRO A 127 16.03 13.84 3.24
CA PRO A 127 17.29 14.31 2.70
C PRO A 127 17.50 13.95 1.23
N ASP A 128 16.52 13.42 0.50
CA ASP A 128 16.66 13.10 -0.93
C ASP A 128 16.97 14.38 -1.72
N LYS A 129 18.04 14.32 -2.53
CA LYS A 129 18.53 15.47 -3.28
C LYS A 129 17.60 15.89 -4.43
N ARG A 130 16.74 14.99 -4.92
CA ARG A 130 15.76 15.31 -5.97
C ARG A 130 14.54 16.03 -5.42
N GLY A 131 14.34 16.03 -4.09
CA GLY A 131 13.12 16.52 -3.47
C GLY A 131 11.96 15.55 -3.62
N VAL A 132 12.24 14.24 -3.60
CA VAL A 132 11.20 13.20 -3.68
C VAL A 132 11.00 12.56 -2.32
N ASP A 133 9.77 12.54 -1.87
CA ASP A 133 9.41 12.07 -0.54
C ASP A 133 8.36 10.95 -0.55
N VAL A 134 8.00 10.52 0.65
CA VAL A 134 6.86 9.67 0.93
C VAL A 134 5.87 10.43 1.81
N GLY A 135 4.59 10.09 1.70
CA GLY A 135 3.54 10.69 2.51
C GLY A 135 2.38 9.75 2.74
N LEU A 136 1.46 10.16 3.60
CA LEU A 136 0.27 9.39 3.94
C LEU A 136 -0.92 10.31 4.07
N ILE A 137 -2.06 9.90 3.52
CA ILE A 137 -3.37 10.50 3.82
C ILE A 137 -4.25 9.51 4.55
N TYR A 138 -5.13 10.01 5.41
CA TYR A 138 -6.01 9.19 6.23
C TYR A 138 -7.38 9.83 6.44
N ARG A 139 -8.43 9.02 6.52
CA ARG A 139 -9.79 9.47 6.84
C ARG A 139 -9.89 9.81 8.32
N LYS A 140 -10.08 11.10 8.64
CA LYS A 140 -10.18 11.59 10.04
C LYS A 140 -11.35 11.00 10.83
N GLU A 141 -12.35 10.47 10.16
CA GLU A 141 -13.49 9.80 10.82
C GLU A 141 -13.19 8.38 11.31
N PHE A 142 -12.09 7.77 10.85
CA PHE A 142 -11.71 6.39 11.18
C PHE A 142 -10.37 6.29 11.90
N VAL A 143 -9.50 7.29 11.69
CA VAL A 143 -8.11 7.24 12.13
C VAL A 143 -7.78 8.47 12.96
N ASP A 144 -7.28 8.26 14.19
CA ASP A 144 -6.75 9.29 15.06
C ASP A 144 -5.23 9.17 15.13
N ILE A 145 -4.51 10.22 14.70
CA ILE A 145 -3.05 10.25 14.71
C ILE A 145 -2.53 10.52 16.11
N LYS A 146 -1.62 9.69 16.58
CA LYS A 146 -0.92 9.84 17.86
C LYS A 146 0.45 10.50 17.70
N LYS A 147 1.22 10.03 16.70
CA LYS A 147 2.58 10.53 16.48
C LYS A 147 3.00 10.34 15.02
N VAL A 148 3.72 11.33 14.50
CA VAL A 148 4.36 11.28 13.18
C VAL A 148 5.86 11.44 13.37
N SER A 149 6.64 10.54 12.83
CA SER A 149 8.11 10.56 12.88
C SER A 149 8.70 9.95 11.61
N ALA A 150 10.00 10.06 11.44
CA ALA A 150 10.72 9.47 10.31
C ALA A 150 12.07 8.91 10.74
N ARG A 151 12.62 8.00 9.95
CA ARG A 151 13.99 7.49 10.09
C ARG A 151 14.70 7.59 8.75
N ASP A 152 15.83 8.28 8.75
CA ASP A 152 16.68 8.43 7.58
C ASP A 152 17.45 7.13 7.32
N LEU A 153 17.49 6.73 6.05
CA LEU A 153 18.43 5.72 5.60
C LEU A 153 19.74 6.42 5.21
N ARG A 154 20.78 6.24 6.02
CA ARG A 154 22.11 6.78 5.79
C ARG A 154 23.12 5.65 5.70
N ILE A 155 23.80 5.54 4.56
CA ILE A 155 24.81 4.52 4.32
C ILE A 155 26.14 5.21 4.09
N LYS A 156 27.11 4.95 4.96
CA LYS A 156 28.47 5.46 4.81
C LYS A 156 29.24 4.57 3.84
N GLU A 157 29.82 5.17 2.83
CA GLU A 157 30.71 4.50 1.87
C GLU A 157 32.05 5.19 1.83
N THR A 158 33.12 4.39 1.65
CA THR A 158 34.46 4.92 1.34
C THR A 158 34.73 4.60 -0.13
N TYR A 159 34.88 5.63 -0.94
CA TYR A 159 35.24 5.49 -2.35
C TYR A 159 36.47 6.34 -2.66
N ALA A 160 37.51 5.75 -3.21
CA ALA A 160 38.77 6.40 -3.59
C ALA A 160 39.40 7.24 -2.47
N GLY A 161 39.22 6.86 -1.19
CA GLY A 161 39.76 7.58 -0.04
C GLY A 161 38.84 8.66 0.57
N ASP A 162 37.77 9.02 -0.13
CA ASP A 162 36.78 9.95 0.35
C ASP A 162 35.61 9.21 1.06
N ASN A 163 35.24 9.67 2.23
CA ASN A 163 34.03 9.21 2.92
C ASN A 163 32.82 9.87 2.31
N TRP A 164 31.94 9.07 1.72
CA TRP A 164 30.69 9.53 1.13
C TRP A 164 29.49 8.96 1.90
N GLU A 165 28.49 9.79 2.12
CA GLU A 165 27.25 9.37 2.76
C GLU A 165 26.11 9.36 1.72
N PHE A 166 25.57 8.17 1.47
CA PHE A 166 24.35 8.02 0.69
C PHE A 166 23.15 8.35 1.56
N ALA A 167 22.44 9.40 1.21
CA ALA A 167 21.16 9.77 1.82
C ALA A 167 20.05 9.68 0.77
N THR A 168 18.87 9.24 1.19
CA THR A 168 17.70 9.06 0.34
C THR A 168 16.43 9.33 1.13
N ARG A 169 15.27 8.98 0.57
CA ARG A 169 13.99 9.13 1.26
C ARG A 169 14.03 8.50 2.63
N ASN A 170 13.45 9.17 3.59
CA ASN A 170 13.23 8.63 4.91
C ASN A 170 12.14 7.54 4.90
N GLN A 171 12.02 6.80 5.98
CA GLN A 171 10.89 5.91 6.24
C GLN A 171 9.94 6.67 7.17
N LEU A 172 8.79 7.07 6.67
CA LEU A 172 7.76 7.77 7.42
C LEU A 172 7.05 6.79 8.37
N ILE A 173 6.88 7.16 9.62
CA ILE A 173 6.25 6.37 10.67
C ILE A 173 5.07 7.15 11.21
N VAL A 174 3.87 6.59 11.11
CA VAL A 174 2.63 7.18 11.60
C VAL A 174 2.00 6.24 12.62
N GLU A 175 2.12 6.59 13.90
CA GLU A 175 1.44 5.89 15.00
C GLU A 175 0.04 6.47 15.16
N ALA A 176 -0.99 5.61 15.16
CA ALA A 176 -2.38 6.02 15.13
C ALA A 176 -3.29 4.97 15.78
N THR A 177 -4.56 5.35 16.02
CA THR A 177 -5.61 4.36 16.21
C THR A 177 -6.49 4.27 14.97
N LEU A 178 -6.86 3.06 14.59
CA LEU A 178 -7.89 2.78 13.60
C LEU A 178 -9.02 2.02 14.29
N LYS A 179 -10.17 2.68 14.42
CA LYS A 179 -11.37 2.08 15.08
C LYS A 179 -11.10 1.49 16.46
N GLY A 180 -10.24 2.17 17.23
CA GLY A 180 -9.90 1.80 18.61
C GLY A 180 -8.73 0.84 18.76
N GLU A 181 -8.12 0.36 17.68
CA GLU A 181 -6.93 -0.49 17.71
C GLU A 181 -5.68 0.29 17.35
N ASP A 182 -4.56 -0.03 17.97
CA ASP A 182 -3.29 0.66 17.80
C ASP A 182 -2.53 0.16 16.57
N PHE A 183 -2.18 1.11 15.70
CA PHE A 183 -1.46 0.88 14.45
C PHE A 183 -0.20 1.73 14.35
N ALA A 184 0.80 1.20 13.68
CA ALA A 184 1.88 1.96 13.07
C ALA A 184 1.88 1.71 11.56
N PHE A 185 1.67 2.78 10.79
CA PHE A 185 1.81 2.77 9.34
C PHE A 185 3.21 3.28 8.99
N LEU A 186 3.98 2.47 8.25
CA LEU A 186 5.30 2.84 7.76
C LEU A 186 5.20 3.01 6.24
N VAL A 187 5.56 4.19 5.73
CA VAL A 187 5.58 4.46 4.29
C VAL A 187 7.00 4.57 3.79
N ASN A 188 7.30 3.84 2.72
CA ASN A 188 8.64 3.60 2.22
C ASN A 188 8.77 3.92 0.73
N HIS A 189 9.94 4.43 0.33
CA HIS A 189 10.40 4.38 -1.05
C HIS A 189 11.90 4.04 -1.03
N TRP A 190 12.22 2.74 -1.19
CA TRP A 190 13.60 2.28 -1.07
C TRP A 190 14.45 2.67 -2.27
N PRO A 191 15.81 2.60 -2.16
CA PRO A 191 16.71 2.92 -3.25
C PRO A 191 16.38 2.13 -4.52
N SER A 192 16.34 2.83 -5.67
CA SER A 192 16.01 2.19 -6.94
C SER A 192 17.06 1.14 -7.34
N ARG A 193 16.72 0.29 -8.31
CA ARG A 193 17.66 -0.72 -8.86
C ARG A 193 18.86 -0.13 -9.62
N ARG A 194 18.95 1.20 -9.76
CA ARG A 194 20.19 1.88 -10.17
C ARG A 194 21.26 1.77 -9.09
N ALA A 195 20.88 1.75 -7.82
CA ALA A 195 21.77 1.43 -6.71
C ALA A 195 21.92 -0.09 -6.56
N LYS A 196 23.03 -0.53 -5.94
CA LYS A 196 23.30 -1.95 -5.68
C LYS A 196 22.30 -2.54 -4.67
N SER A 197 22.09 -3.87 -4.71
CA SER A 197 21.18 -4.59 -3.78
C SER A 197 21.41 -4.29 -2.29
N PRO A 198 22.67 -4.20 -1.77
CA PRO A 198 22.93 -3.90 -0.37
C PRO A 198 22.24 -2.63 0.16
N TYR A 199 21.97 -1.63 -0.69
CA TYR A 199 21.26 -0.42 -0.27
C TYR A 199 19.79 -0.72 0.09
N ARG A 200 19.13 -1.57 -0.69
CA ARG A 200 17.76 -2.01 -0.38
C ARG A 200 17.73 -3.01 0.78
N GLU A 201 18.78 -3.83 0.92
CA GLU A 201 18.94 -4.71 2.09
C GLU A 201 19.09 -3.88 3.37
N ALA A 202 19.88 -2.79 3.33
CA ALA A 202 19.98 -1.84 4.44
C ALA A 202 18.63 -1.15 4.75
N ALA A 203 17.87 -0.76 3.72
CA ALA A 203 16.53 -0.19 3.89
C ALA A 203 15.58 -1.19 4.55
N GLY A 204 15.61 -2.46 4.14
CA GLY A 204 14.82 -3.54 4.75
C GLY A 204 15.21 -3.80 6.20
N THR A 205 16.51 -3.78 6.52
CA THR A 205 17.02 -3.92 7.89
C THR A 205 16.58 -2.76 8.77
N LEU A 206 16.66 -1.52 8.28
CA LEU A 206 16.17 -0.34 8.99
C LEU A 206 14.66 -0.45 9.25
N ASN A 207 13.87 -0.81 8.24
CA ASN A 207 12.43 -0.97 8.38
C ASN A 207 12.08 -2.03 9.45
N ARG A 208 12.77 -3.16 9.41
CA ARG A 208 12.62 -4.21 10.43
C ARG A 208 12.96 -3.70 11.84
N SER A 209 14.08 -2.99 12.00
CA SER A 209 14.49 -2.46 13.31
C SER A 209 13.50 -1.44 13.89
N ILE A 210 12.87 -0.62 13.02
CA ILE A 210 11.80 0.30 13.43
C ILE A 210 10.60 -0.49 13.96
N ILE A 211 10.15 -1.51 13.24
CA ILE A 211 9.01 -2.33 13.66
C ILE A 211 9.32 -3.08 14.95
N ASP A 212 10.53 -3.67 15.08
CA ASP A 212 10.97 -4.36 16.29
C ASP A 212 10.97 -3.42 17.51
N SER A 213 11.47 -2.17 17.35
CA SER A 213 11.47 -1.17 18.42
C SER A 213 10.06 -0.78 18.84
N LEU A 214 9.19 -0.45 17.87
CA LEU A 214 7.81 -0.06 18.16
C LEU A 214 7.04 -1.17 18.88
N ARG A 215 7.26 -2.42 18.49
CA ARG A 215 6.60 -3.59 19.12
C ARG A 215 7.22 -4.00 20.44
N SER A 216 8.49 -3.67 20.67
CA SER A 216 9.10 -3.83 22.01
C SER A 216 8.45 -2.91 23.04
N ASP A 217 8.16 -1.67 22.62
CA ASP A 217 7.51 -0.68 23.48
C ASP A 217 5.99 -0.95 23.60
N HIS A 218 5.40 -1.57 22.56
CA HIS A 218 3.96 -1.83 22.44
C HIS A 218 3.69 -3.22 21.84
N PRO A 219 3.75 -4.32 22.63
CA PRO A 219 3.67 -5.69 22.12
C PRO A 219 2.41 -6.03 21.28
N GLY A 220 1.30 -5.32 21.52
CA GLY A 220 0.02 -5.48 20.77
C GLY A 220 -0.10 -4.63 19.50
N LEU A 221 0.90 -3.81 19.18
CA LEU A 221 0.85 -2.88 18.07
C LEU A 221 0.77 -3.60 16.71
N HIS A 222 -0.24 -3.24 15.93
CA HIS A 222 -0.35 -3.67 14.54
C HIS A 222 0.55 -2.81 13.66
N CYS A 223 1.54 -3.40 13.00
CA CYS A 223 2.37 -2.67 12.05
C CYS A 223 1.99 -3.04 10.62
N ILE A 224 1.77 -2.01 9.79
CA ILE A 224 1.59 -2.11 8.35
C ILE A 224 2.70 -1.29 7.70
N THR A 225 3.65 -1.98 7.05
CA THR A 225 4.68 -1.32 6.25
C THR A 225 4.33 -1.43 4.77
N MET A 226 4.32 -0.30 4.09
CA MET A 226 3.93 -0.21 2.69
C MET A 226 4.93 0.64 1.90
N GLY A 227 5.02 0.44 0.59
CA GLY A 227 5.90 1.26 -0.22
C GLY A 227 6.23 0.67 -1.58
N ASP A 228 6.87 1.50 -2.39
CA ASP A 228 7.71 1.06 -3.50
C ASP A 228 9.06 0.61 -2.92
N LEU A 229 9.19 -0.70 -2.73
CA LEU A 229 10.38 -1.31 -2.14
C LEU A 229 11.51 -1.49 -3.18
N ASN A 230 11.26 -1.16 -4.45
CA ASN A 230 12.19 -1.33 -5.57
C ASN A 230 12.78 -2.74 -5.68
N ASP A 231 12.20 -3.71 -4.97
CA ASP A 231 12.52 -5.13 -4.98
C ASP A 231 11.25 -5.97 -4.87
N ASP A 232 11.29 -7.14 -5.49
CA ASP A 232 10.19 -8.09 -5.50
C ASP A 232 10.08 -8.82 -4.15
N PRO A 233 8.92 -9.42 -3.80
CA PRO A 233 8.70 -10.12 -2.53
C PRO A 233 9.73 -11.22 -2.22
N THR A 234 10.41 -11.75 -3.23
CA THR A 234 11.43 -12.81 -3.09
C THR A 234 12.86 -12.30 -2.93
N ASN A 235 13.11 -11.01 -3.18
CA ASN A 235 14.45 -10.42 -3.04
C ASN A 235 14.92 -10.41 -1.58
N LYS A 236 16.23 -10.42 -1.37
CA LYS A 236 16.83 -10.50 -0.02
C LYS A 236 16.40 -9.35 0.90
N SER A 237 16.28 -8.15 0.36
CA SER A 237 15.83 -6.96 1.11
C SER A 237 14.47 -7.18 1.77
N VAL A 238 13.52 -7.81 1.07
CA VAL A 238 12.17 -8.10 1.56
C VAL A 238 12.14 -9.40 2.36
N SER A 239 12.65 -10.50 1.77
CA SER A 239 12.48 -11.84 2.35
C SER A 239 13.42 -12.15 3.51
N LYS A 240 14.59 -11.46 3.61
CA LYS A 240 15.62 -11.70 4.65
C LYS A 240 15.83 -10.47 5.52
N SER A 241 16.17 -9.31 4.94
CA SER A 241 16.49 -8.10 5.72
C SER A 241 15.28 -7.56 6.46
N LEU A 242 14.13 -7.41 5.77
CA LEU A 242 12.86 -7.12 6.41
C LEU A 242 12.29 -8.36 7.11
N GLY A 243 12.50 -9.55 6.55
CA GLY A 243 12.03 -10.81 7.11
C GLY A 243 10.53 -11.08 6.86
N ALA A 244 10.00 -10.56 5.75
CA ALA A 244 8.60 -10.78 5.37
C ALA A 244 8.43 -12.09 4.62
N ILE A 245 7.41 -12.89 4.99
CA ILE A 245 7.14 -14.20 4.41
C ILE A 245 5.75 -14.29 3.81
N GLY A 246 5.61 -15.04 2.71
CA GLY A 246 4.34 -15.22 2.00
C GLY A 246 3.51 -16.42 2.47
N ASP A 247 4.08 -17.32 3.25
CA ASP A 247 3.39 -18.50 3.77
C ASP A 247 2.88 -18.26 5.19
N ALA A 248 1.57 -18.04 5.34
CA ALA A 248 0.95 -17.77 6.62
C ALA A 248 1.16 -18.89 7.66
N LYS A 249 1.38 -20.14 7.22
CA LYS A 249 1.62 -21.29 8.12
C LYS A 249 3.00 -21.23 8.81
N LYS A 250 3.92 -20.43 8.24
CA LYS A 250 5.28 -20.23 8.80
C LYS A 250 5.41 -18.99 9.68
N LEU A 251 4.32 -18.26 9.88
CA LEU A 251 4.29 -17.11 10.79
C LEU A 251 4.52 -17.57 12.23
N SER A 252 5.37 -16.83 12.93
CA SER A 252 5.78 -17.10 14.30
C SER A 252 6.26 -15.81 14.95
N ASP A 253 6.67 -15.82 16.22
CA ASP A 253 7.24 -14.64 16.88
C ASP A 253 8.56 -14.19 16.24
N LYS A 254 9.30 -15.10 15.64
CA LYS A 254 10.53 -14.78 14.91
C LYS A 254 10.23 -14.23 13.51
N ASN A 255 9.23 -14.79 12.82
CA ASN A 255 8.84 -14.48 11.45
C ASN A 255 7.42 -13.92 11.47
N TYR A 256 7.24 -12.70 11.97
CA TYR A 256 5.94 -12.15 12.26
C TYR A 256 5.40 -11.17 11.17
N LEU A 257 6.16 -10.96 10.08
CA LEU A 257 5.72 -10.12 8.97
C LEU A 257 5.16 -10.98 7.84
N TYR A 258 3.89 -10.78 7.53
CA TYR A 258 3.17 -11.44 6.45
C TYR A 258 3.17 -10.58 5.19
N ASN A 259 3.63 -11.17 4.07
CA ASN A 259 3.63 -10.54 2.76
C ASN A 259 2.59 -11.20 1.82
N PRO A 260 1.39 -10.62 1.66
CA PRO A 260 0.36 -11.19 0.79
C PRO A 260 0.73 -11.17 -0.70
N TRP A 261 1.70 -10.34 -1.10
CA TRP A 261 2.12 -10.17 -2.50
C TRP A 261 3.01 -11.30 -3.01
N TYR A 262 3.64 -12.07 -2.11
CA TYR A 262 4.56 -13.15 -2.47
C TYR A 262 3.95 -14.12 -3.48
N ASN A 263 2.74 -14.61 -3.22
CA ASN A 263 2.07 -15.55 -4.10
C ASN A 263 1.58 -14.92 -5.41
N MET A 264 1.25 -13.63 -5.41
CA MET A 264 0.90 -12.89 -6.64
C MET A 264 2.11 -12.77 -7.55
N TYR A 265 3.26 -12.37 -6.99
CA TYR A 265 4.52 -12.32 -7.72
C TYR A 265 4.90 -13.69 -8.31
N LYS A 266 4.80 -14.77 -7.54
CA LYS A 266 5.07 -16.15 -8.02
C LYS A 266 4.14 -16.59 -9.16
N LYS A 267 2.99 -15.96 -9.32
CA LYS A 267 2.06 -16.16 -10.44
C LYS A 267 2.34 -15.21 -11.63
N GLY A 268 3.41 -14.42 -11.59
CA GLY A 268 3.80 -13.49 -12.64
C GLY A 268 3.04 -12.17 -12.64
N LEU A 269 2.33 -11.83 -11.55
CA LEU A 269 1.68 -10.54 -11.41
C LEU A 269 2.68 -9.48 -10.91
N GLY A 270 2.51 -8.24 -11.34
CA GLY A 270 3.36 -7.12 -10.96
C GLY A 270 2.63 -5.79 -10.98
N THR A 271 3.27 -4.78 -10.41
CA THR A 271 2.77 -3.40 -10.34
C THR A 271 3.41 -2.49 -11.38
N LEU A 272 4.59 -2.87 -11.89
CA LEU A 272 5.25 -2.17 -12.99
C LEU A 272 5.88 -3.16 -13.96
N ALA A 273 6.08 -2.71 -15.20
CA ALA A 273 6.71 -3.51 -16.24
C ALA A 273 7.96 -2.82 -16.78
N TYR A 274 9.06 -3.57 -16.88
CA TYR A 274 10.31 -3.11 -17.48
C TYR A 274 10.89 -4.19 -18.38
N ARG A 275 11.16 -3.86 -19.67
CA ARG A 275 11.71 -4.79 -20.68
C ARG A 275 10.94 -6.11 -20.74
N ASP A 276 9.60 -6.02 -20.80
CA ASP A 276 8.66 -7.15 -20.87
C ASP A 276 8.66 -8.08 -19.64
N SER A 277 9.28 -7.65 -18.53
CA SER A 277 9.23 -8.33 -17.24
C SER A 277 8.40 -7.54 -16.25
N TRP A 278 7.48 -8.22 -15.58
CA TRP A 278 6.68 -7.65 -14.50
C TRP A 278 7.39 -7.78 -13.17
N ASN A 279 7.48 -6.67 -12.44
CA ASN A 279 7.99 -6.61 -11.08
C ASN A 279 6.87 -6.17 -10.13
N LEU A 280 6.94 -6.64 -8.89
CA LEU A 280 5.97 -6.31 -7.84
C LEU A 280 6.70 -5.56 -6.72
N PHE A 281 6.97 -4.27 -6.96
CA PHE A 281 7.72 -3.42 -6.04
C PHE A 281 6.84 -2.75 -5.00
N ASP A 282 5.59 -2.48 -5.37
CA ASP A 282 4.60 -1.85 -4.52
C ASP A 282 3.96 -2.92 -3.63
N GLN A 283 4.23 -2.86 -2.33
CA GLN A 283 3.85 -3.90 -1.38
C GLN A 283 3.28 -3.29 -0.11
N ILE A 284 2.33 -3.98 0.51
CA ILE A 284 1.80 -3.70 1.84
C ILE A 284 1.97 -4.97 2.67
N ILE A 285 2.83 -4.91 3.67
CA ILE A 285 3.25 -6.02 4.52
C ILE A 285 2.73 -5.76 5.92
N LEU A 286 2.23 -6.76 6.61
CA LEU A 286 1.53 -6.60 7.88
C LEU A 286 2.01 -7.59 8.94
N THR A 287 1.83 -7.24 10.19
CA THR A 287 2.14 -8.12 11.31
C THR A 287 1.19 -9.32 11.36
N LYS A 288 1.68 -10.44 11.89
CA LYS A 288 1.03 -11.75 11.87
C LYS A 288 -0.36 -11.75 12.52
N GLU A 289 -0.55 -10.93 13.53
CA GLU A 289 -1.80 -10.84 14.27
C GLU A 289 -2.95 -10.45 13.33
N LEU A 290 -2.73 -9.45 12.48
CA LEU A 290 -3.71 -9.06 11.44
C LEU A 290 -4.06 -10.21 10.47
N LYS A 291 -3.17 -11.20 10.31
CA LYS A 291 -3.41 -12.34 9.42
C LYS A 291 -4.02 -13.53 10.14
N LEU A 292 -3.63 -13.80 11.36
CA LEU A 292 -3.96 -15.02 12.10
C LEU A 292 -5.13 -14.83 13.05
N ASP A 293 -5.23 -13.66 13.70
CA ASP A 293 -6.31 -13.33 14.62
C ASP A 293 -7.50 -12.74 13.85
N LYS A 294 -8.72 -13.17 14.21
CA LYS A 294 -9.96 -12.70 13.58
C LYS A 294 -10.93 -12.08 14.60
N LYS A 295 -10.45 -11.72 15.77
CA LYS A 295 -11.31 -11.19 16.85
C LYS A 295 -11.66 -9.72 16.60
N ASP A 296 -10.67 -8.95 16.17
CA ASP A 296 -10.78 -7.50 15.94
C ASP A 296 -10.61 -7.18 14.44
N LEU A 297 -9.84 -6.15 14.09
CA LEU A 297 -9.46 -5.90 12.69
C LEU A 297 -8.53 -7.00 12.18
N PHE A 298 -8.89 -7.61 11.06
CA PHE A 298 -8.07 -8.65 10.45
C PHE A 298 -7.98 -8.53 8.93
N PHE A 299 -6.85 -9.00 8.38
CA PHE A 299 -6.60 -9.02 6.95
C PHE A 299 -7.54 -9.98 6.22
N TYR A 300 -8.21 -9.48 5.20
CA TYR A 300 -9.09 -10.25 4.33
C TYR A 300 -8.41 -10.63 3.02
N LYS A 301 -8.10 -9.65 2.17
CA LYS A 301 -7.44 -9.87 0.87
C LYS A 301 -6.52 -8.71 0.49
N ALA A 302 -5.65 -8.96 -0.51
CA ALA A 302 -4.84 -7.97 -1.19
C ALA A 302 -5.17 -7.95 -2.69
N GLU A 303 -4.96 -6.80 -3.36
CA GLU A 303 -5.32 -6.59 -4.75
C GLU A 303 -4.41 -5.57 -5.43
N ILE A 304 -3.97 -5.86 -6.67
CA ILE A 304 -3.33 -4.91 -7.56
C ILE A 304 -4.42 -4.20 -8.35
N CYS A 305 -4.54 -2.89 -8.18
CA CYS A 305 -5.59 -2.09 -8.83
C CYS A 305 -5.16 -1.68 -10.24
N ASN A 306 -5.30 -2.58 -11.19
CA ASN A 306 -4.91 -2.37 -12.58
C ASN A 306 -6.10 -1.92 -13.45
N PHE A 307 -6.78 -0.86 -13.05
CA PHE A 307 -7.95 -0.32 -13.76
C PHE A 307 -7.69 -0.09 -15.25
N PRO A 308 -8.73 -0.18 -16.14
CA PRO A 308 -8.55 0.01 -17.58
C PRO A 308 -7.90 1.35 -17.97
N GLU A 309 -8.24 2.43 -17.26
CA GLU A 309 -7.68 3.76 -17.48
C GLU A 309 -6.20 3.89 -17.13
N LEU A 310 -5.70 3.05 -16.20
CA LEU A 310 -4.29 3.02 -15.81
C LEU A 310 -3.39 2.32 -16.82
N LYS A 311 -3.94 1.75 -17.90
CA LYS A 311 -3.19 0.94 -18.87
C LYS A 311 -3.04 1.65 -20.20
N ASN A 312 -1.88 1.50 -20.81
CA ASN A 312 -1.72 1.81 -22.21
C ASN A 312 -2.67 0.95 -23.04
N LYS A 313 -3.49 1.59 -23.88
CA LYS A 313 -4.55 0.92 -24.66
C LYS A 313 -4.02 0.23 -25.90
N GLU A 314 -2.91 0.72 -26.45
CA GLU A 314 -2.36 0.28 -27.73
C GLU A 314 -0.83 0.38 -27.79
N GLY A 315 -0.25 -0.03 -28.93
CA GLY A 315 1.17 0.03 -29.18
C GLY A 315 1.99 -1.04 -28.43
N ARG A 316 3.31 -0.90 -28.48
CA ARG A 316 4.29 -1.83 -27.86
C ARG A 316 4.05 -2.04 -26.37
N TYR A 317 3.60 -1.01 -25.67
CA TYR A 317 3.41 -1.03 -24.21
C TYR A 317 1.94 -1.26 -23.81
N LYS A 318 1.14 -1.85 -24.68
CA LYS A 318 -0.25 -2.20 -24.38
C LYS A 318 -0.34 -3.03 -23.09
N GLY A 319 -1.18 -2.60 -22.16
CA GLY A 319 -1.36 -3.24 -20.87
C GLY A 319 -0.38 -2.80 -19.77
N TYR A 320 0.72 -2.12 -20.11
CA TYR A 320 1.62 -1.51 -19.14
C TYR A 320 0.96 -0.29 -18.46
N PRO A 321 1.43 0.11 -17.28
CA PRO A 321 0.99 1.35 -16.66
C PRO A 321 1.12 2.55 -17.61
N PHE A 322 0.09 3.38 -17.66
CA PHE A 322 0.04 4.58 -18.50
C PHE A 322 0.69 5.75 -17.76
N ARG A 323 1.93 6.00 -18.08
CA ARG A 323 2.84 6.96 -17.43
C ARG A 323 2.50 8.42 -17.75
N THR A 324 2.94 9.31 -16.87
CA THR A 324 2.89 10.77 -17.10
C THR A 324 3.76 11.19 -18.28
N TYR A 325 4.97 10.60 -18.39
CA TYR A 325 5.91 10.84 -19.47
C TYR A 325 6.39 9.53 -20.10
N SER A 326 6.51 9.50 -21.41
CA SER A 326 7.09 8.38 -22.16
C SER A 326 8.13 8.89 -23.15
N GLY A 327 9.38 8.39 -23.01
CA GLY A 327 10.49 8.83 -23.88
C GLY A 327 10.77 10.34 -23.82
N GLY A 328 10.53 10.98 -22.67
CA GLY A 328 10.67 12.44 -22.51
C GLY A 328 9.46 13.27 -22.97
N ASN A 329 8.48 12.64 -23.62
CA ASN A 329 7.25 13.33 -24.08
C ASN A 329 6.14 13.21 -23.03
N TYR A 330 5.39 14.29 -22.85
CA TYR A 330 4.20 14.28 -21.98
C TYR A 330 3.12 13.42 -22.61
N SER A 331 2.75 12.35 -21.91
CA SER A 331 1.71 11.40 -22.31
C SER A 331 0.36 11.71 -21.65
N GLY A 332 0.39 12.46 -20.56
CA GLY A 332 -0.79 12.76 -19.76
C GLY A 332 -1.42 11.54 -19.10
N GLY A 333 -0.60 10.53 -18.77
CA GLY A 333 -1.02 9.35 -18.05
C GLY A 333 -1.10 9.57 -16.53
N TYR A 334 -1.05 8.47 -15.81
CA TYR A 334 -1.23 8.44 -14.35
C TYR A 334 0.10 8.20 -13.63
N SER A 335 0.63 7.01 -13.72
CA SER A 335 1.89 6.58 -13.09
C SER A 335 2.48 5.40 -13.87
N ASP A 336 3.77 5.15 -13.71
CA ASP A 336 4.43 3.94 -14.20
C ASP A 336 4.26 2.74 -13.26
N HIS A 337 3.48 2.91 -12.20
CA HIS A 337 3.08 1.88 -11.26
C HIS A 337 1.56 1.69 -11.22
N PHE A 338 1.10 0.46 -10.93
CA PHE A 338 -0.27 0.21 -10.50
C PHE A 338 -0.35 0.30 -8.98
N PRO A 339 -1.39 0.97 -8.42
CA PRO A 339 -1.60 1.00 -6.98
C PRO A 339 -1.97 -0.38 -6.43
N VAL A 340 -1.72 -0.56 -5.15
CA VAL A 340 -2.04 -1.77 -4.40
C VAL A 340 -2.94 -1.46 -3.21
N VAL A 341 -3.80 -2.42 -2.85
CA VAL A 341 -4.72 -2.27 -1.73
C VAL A 341 -4.81 -3.57 -0.93
N ILE A 342 -4.95 -3.43 0.38
CA ILE A 342 -5.39 -4.50 1.27
C ILE A 342 -6.72 -4.12 1.91
N TYR A 343 -7.48 -5.14 2.29
CA TYR A 343 -8.74 -4.95 3.01
C TYR A 343 -8.63 -5.56 4.39
N LEU A 344 -9.06 -4.80 5.38
CA LEU A 344 -9.24 -5.23 6.75
C LEU A 344 -10.74 -5.35 7.03
N LEU A 345 -11.14 -6.40 7.72
CA LEU A 345 -12.50 -6.60 8.20
C LEU A 345 -12.55 -6.42 9.71
N LYS A 346 -13.63 -5.81 10.20
CA LYS A 346 -14.00 -5.76 11.61
C LYS A 346 -15.38 -6.33 11.77
N LYS A 347 -15.55 -7.31 12.66
CA LYS A 347 -16.86 -7.87 12.97
C LYS A 347 -17.70 -6.82 13.72
N ILE A 348 -18.99 -6.67 13.31
CA ILE A 348 -19.96 -5.77 13.94
C ILE A 348 -20.74 -6.55 15.02
#